data_516fdb2be764f6d40cc5844c07a978d5
#
_entry.id   516fdb2be764f6d40cc5844c07a978d5
#
_cell.length_a   1.000
_cell.length_b   1.000
_cell.length_c   1.000
_cell.angle_alpha   90.00
_cell.angle_beta   90.00
_cell.angle_gamma   90.00
#
_symmetry.space_group_name_H-M   'P 1'
#
loop_
_entity.id
_entity.type
_entity.pdbx_description
1 polymer ?
#
loop_
_entity_poly.entity_id
_entity_poly.type
_entity_poly.pdbx_seq_one_letter_code
_entity_poly.pdbx_strand_id
1 'polypeptide(L)'
;TSIRHGGFAALVLDPIIDRFHLTRVLMDGGSSLNLLYQDTVRKMGRDRSRIKPTKTTFKGIIPGVEAHCTGSVTLEVVFGSPDNFRSEELIFDIVPFRSGYHALLGRTTFARFNAVLHYAYLKLKIPGPRGVITVNGNTERSLRTEEHTAGLAAEAQNSLSRQSTSSAFQDPDTFKRARSIGNSTAWRDLSSHSNA
;
A
#
# COMPACT_ATOMS: atom_id res chain seq x y z
N THR A 1 -8.68 29.80 7.80
CA THR A 1 -7.78 28.65 7.99
C THR A 1 -6.97 28.46 6.72
N SER A 2 -5.68 28.84 6.78
CA SER A 2 -4.76 28.77 5.63
C SER A 2 -4.60 27.32 5.18
N ILE A 3 -4.97 27.01 3.94
CA ILE A 3 -4.67 25.73 3.27
C ILE A 3 -3.18 25.79 2.92
N ARG A 4 -2.32 25.44 3.87
CA ARG A 4 -0.86 25.53 3.69
C ARG A 4 -0.26 24.41 2.83
N HIS A 5 -1.03 23.36 2.47
CA HIS A 5 -0.52 22.17 1.77
C HIS A 5 -1.39 21.72 0.60
N GLY A 6 -2.13 22.62 -0.04
CA GLY A 6 -2.66 22.46 -1.39
C GLY A 6 -3.27 21.10 -1.79
N GLY A 7 -3.84 20.31 -0.85
CA GLY A 7 -4.48 19.03 -1.18
C GLY A 7 -3.52 17.86 -1.45
N PHE A 8 -2.23 18.02 -1.20
CA PHE A 8 -1.22 16.97 -1.47
C PHE A 8 -0.98 16.03 -0.28
N ALA A 9 -1.41 16.37 0.94
CA ALA A 9 -1.22 15.50 2.09
C ALA A 9 -2.17 14.31 2.04
N ALA A 10 -1.66 13.12 2.39
CA ALA A 10 -2.47 11.93 2.52
C ALA A 10 -3.56 12.10 3.60
N LEU A 11 -4.76 11.59 3.35
CA LEU A 11 -5.81 11.58 4.35
C LEU A 11 -5.57 10.42 5.32
N VAL A 12 -5.03 10.75 6.50
CA VAL A 12 -4.77 9.80 7.58
C VAL A 12 -5.75 10.04 8.72
N LEU A 13 -6.47 8.98 9.07
CA LEU A 13 -7.49 9.00 10.12
C LEU A 13 -7.15 7.98 11.23
N ASP A 14 -7.95 8.01 12.27
CA ASP A 14 -7.79 7.20 13.47
C ASP A 14 -9.07 6.44 13.88
N PRO A 15 -9.59 5.55 13.00
CA PRO A 15 -10.73 4.71 13.31
C PRO A 15 -10.44 3.70 14.43
N ILE A 16 -11.50 3.15 14.99
CA ILE A 16 -11.43 1.94 15.78
C ILE A 16 -11.55 0.76 14.81
N ILE A 17 -10.56 -0.12 14.80
CA ILE A 17 -10.58 -1.38 14.04
C ILE A 17 -10.45 -2.52 15.03
N ASP A 18 -11.49 -3.35 15.11
CA ASP A 18 -11.56 -4.51 15.99
C ASP A 18 -11.13 -4.19 17.44
N ARG A 19 -11.75 -3.18 18.05
CA ARG A 19 -11.51 -2.65 19.41
C ARG A 19 -10.17 -1.89 19.59
N PHE A 20 -9.33 -1.81 18.58
CA PHE A 20 -8.07 -1.07 18.63
C PHE A 20 -8.22 0.29 17.97
N HIS A 21 -7.83 1.34 18.68
CA HIS A 21 -7.72 2.68 18.11
C HIS A 21 -6.44 2.78 17.28
N LEU A 22 -6.57 2.68 15.96
CA LEU A 22 -5.43 2.72 15.03
C LEU A 22 -5.22 4.13 14.53
N THR A 23 -4.16 4.78 14.99
CA THR A 23 -3.94 6.24 14.80
C THR A 23 -3.35 6.63 13.44
N ARG A 24 -3.00 5.68 12.57
CA ARG A 24 -2.34 5.93 11.29
C ARG A 24 -2.95 5.04 10.20
N VAL A 25 -4.21 5.32 9.88
CA VAL A 25 -4.93 4.58 8.82
C VAL A 25 -5.08 5.48 7.60
N LEU A 26 -4.46 5.05 6.50
CA LEU A 26 -4.49 5.77 5.23
C LEU A 26 -5.83 5.56 4.53
N MET A 27 -6.46 6.64 4.10
CA MET A 27 -7.65 6.62 3.24
C MET A 27 -7.19 6.75 1.78
N ASP A 28 -7.24 5.67 1.01
CA ASP A 28 -6.74 5.61 -0.36
C ASP A 28 -7.86 5.30 -1.36
N GLY A 29 -8.37 6.34 -2.01
CA GLY A 29 -9.38 6.21 -3.08
C GLY A 29 -8.87 5.53 -4.35
N GLY A 30 -7.56 5.39 -4.52
CA GLY A 30 -6.93 4.67 -5.64
C GLY A 30 -6.88 3.16 -5.46
N SER A 31 -6.86 2.69 -4.21
CA SER A 31 -6.81 1.26 -3.90
C SER A 31 -8.17 0.59 -3.97
N SER A 32 -8.23 -0.61 -4.54
CA SER A 32 -9.40 -1.50 -4.46
C SER A 32 -9.40 -2.39 -3.22
N LEU A 33 -8.29 -2.47 -2.51
CA LEU A 33 -8.07 -3.35 -1.36
C LEU A 33 -8.05 -2.55 -0.06
N ASN A 34 -8.43 -3.21 1.05
CA ASN A 34 -8.06 -2.76 2.38
C ASN A 34 -6.88 -3.60 2.84
N LEU A 35 -5.84 -2.95 3.32
CA LEU A 35 -4.62 -3.62 3.74
C LEU A 35 -4.40 -3.47 5.23
N LEU A 36 -3.92 -4.54 5.86
CA LEU A 36 -3.45 -4.53 7.25
C LEU A 36 -1.99 -4.96 7.26
N TYR A 37 -1.12 -4.12 7.82
CA TYR A 37 0.30 -4.42 7.85
C TYR A 37 0.61 -5.45 8.94
N GLN A 38 1.50 -6.39 8.65
CA GLN A 38 1.79 -7.52 9.53
C GLN A 38 2.24 -7.09 10.94
N ASP A 39 2.97 -5.98 11.05
CA ASP A 39 3.37 -5.43 12.35
C ASP A 39 2.18 -4.96 13.17
N THR A 40 1.13 -4.44 12.51
CA THR A 40 -0.13 -4.08 13.17
C THR A 40 -0.85 -5.32 13.67
N VAL A 41 -0.95 -6.38 12.86
CA VAL A 41 -1.56 -7.67 13.26
C VAL A 41 -0.87 -8.24 14.51
N ARG A 42 0.48 -8.20 14.53
CA ARG A 42 1.26 -8.66 15.69
C ARG A 42 0.95 -7.85 16.94
N LYS A 43 0.89 -6.51 16.82
CA LYS A 43 0.59 -5.61 17.95
C LYS A 43 -0.83 -5.77 18.48
N MET A 44 -1.78 -6.12 17.60
CA MET A 44 -3.15 -6.41 17.98
C MET A 44 -3.28 -7.76 18.72
N GLY A 45 -2.23 -8.57 18.79
CA GLY A 45 -2.23 -9.86 19.48
C GLY A 45 -3.26 -10.85 18.92
N ARG A 46 -3.57 -10.74 17.64
CA ARG A 46 -4.63 -11.51 17.02
C ARG A 46 -4.30 -12.98 16.89
N ASP A 47 -5.30 -13.81 17.23
CA ASP A 47 -5.30 -15.25 16.97
C ASP A 47 -5.21 -15.51 15.46
N ARG A 48 -4.19 -16.24 15.06
CA ARG A 48 -3.96 -16.64 13.67
C ARG A 48 -5.08 -17.53 13.11
N SER A 49 -5.88 -18.16 13.97
CA SER A 49 -7.01 -19.01 13.55
C SER A 49 -8.09 -18.24 12.78
N ARG A 50 -8.18 -16.92 12.95
CA ARG A 50 -9.13 -16.06 12.22
C ARG A 50 -8.60 -15.59 10.86
N ILE A 51 -7.32 -15.81 10.57
CA ILE A 51 -6.71 -15.45 9.30
C ILE A 51 -6.98 -16.55 8.28
N LYS A 52 -7.66 -16.19 7.20
CA LYS A 52 -7.97 -17.12 6.10
C LYS A 52 -6.88 -17.03 5.03
N PRO A 53 -6.55 -18.13 4.35
CA PRO A 53 -5.68 -18.08 3.19
C PRO A 53 -6.26 -17.15 2.11
N THR A 54 -5.39 -16.41 1.43
CA THR A 54 -5.75 -15.56 0.28
C THR A 54 -4.80 -15.79 -0.87
N LYS A 55 -5.29 -15.61 -2.11
CA LYS A 55 -4.47 -15.58 -3.32
C LYS A 55 -4.22 -14.15 -3.80
N THR A 56 -4.64 -13.15 -3.01
CA THR A 56 -4.50 -11.75 -3.37
C THR A 56 -3.03 -11.39 -3.50
N THR A 57 -2.69 -10.80 -4.64
CA THR A 57 -1.38 -10.20 -4.89
C THR A 57 -1.51 -8.69 -4.86
N PHE A 58 -0.46 -8.05 -4.43
CA PHE A 58 -0.37 -6.61 -4.29
C PHE A 58 0.84 -6.09 -5.06
N LYS A 59 0.60 -5.17 -5.99
CA LYS A 59 1.69 -4.42 -6.63
C LYS A 59 2.03 -3.26 -5.72
N GLY A 60 3.12 -3.44 -5.00
CA GLY A 60 3.43 -2.60 -3.86
C GLY A 60 4.23 -1.35 -4.17
N ILE A 61 4.72 -0.74 -3.13
CA ILE A 61 5.48 0.51 -3.06
C ILE A 61 6.79 0.43 -3.87
N ILE A 62 7.30 -0.77 -4.16
CA ILE A 62 8.51 -0.98 -4.96
C ILE A 62 8.09 -1.28 -6.39
N PRO A 63 8.44 -0.42 -7.38
CA PRO A 63 8.13 -0.67 -8.77
C PRO A 63 8.67 -2.02 -9.25
N GLY A 64 7.82 -2.81 -9.93
CA GLY A 64 8.19 -4.12 -10.48
C GLY A 64 8.20 -5.28 -9.49
N VAL A 65 7.93 -5.06 -8.21
CA VAL A 65 7.80 -6.10 -7.20
C VAL A 65 6.33 -6.39 -6.93
N GLU A 66 5.90 -7.59 -7.26
CA GLU A 66 4.60 -8.12 -6.85
C GLU A 66 4.77 -8.88 -5.54
N ALA A 67 3.91 -8.59 -4.57
CA ALA A 67 3.94 -9.27 -3.29
C ALA A 67 2.63 -10.01 -3.04
N HIS A 68 2.76 -11.18 -2.42
CA HIS A 68 1.61 -11.97 -1.99
C HIS A 68 1.17 -11.56 -0.59
N CYS A 69 -0.14 -11.41 -0.41
CA CYS A 69 -0.71 -11.26 0.91
C CYS A 69 -0.56 -12.55 1.70
N THR A 70 -0.26 -12.45 2.98
CA THR A 70 -0.04 -13.61 3.86
C THR A 70 -1.34 -14.25 4.35
N GLY A 71 -2.45 -13.58 4.12
CA GLY A 71 -3.79 -14.04 4.47
C GLY A 71 -4.78 -12.87 4.44
N SER A 72 -6.03 -13.14 4.75
CA SER A 72 -7.07 -12.14 4.89
C SER A 72 -7.85 -12.33 6.20
N VAL A 73 -8.39 -11.23 6.73
CA VAL A 73 -9.19 -11.24 7.96
C VAL A 73 -10.34 -10.26 7.84
N THR A 74 -11.50 -10.63 8.37
CA THR A 74 -12.65 -9.71 8.49
C THR A 74 -12.61 -9.04 9.84
N LEU A 75 -12.66 -7.70 9.85
CA LEU A 75 -12.62 -6.87 11.04
C LEU A 75 -13.70 -5.82 11.01
N GLU A 76 -14.26 -5.50 12.16
CA GLU A 76 -15.16 -4.38 12.33
C GLU A 76 -14.38 -3.07 12.30
N VAL A 77 -14.87 -2.10 11.55
CA VAL A 77 -14.33 -0.74 11.48
C VAL A 77 -15.41 0.23 11.94
N VAL A 78 -15.04 1.10 12.88
CA VAL A 78 -15.96 2.08 13.46
C VAL A 78 -15.43 3.49 13.22
N PHE A 79 -16.29 4.36 12.71
CA PHE A 79 -16.08 5.80 12.61
C PHE A 79 -17.13 6.55 13.39
N GLY A 80 -16.72 7.66 14.03
CA GLY A 80 -17.61 8.55 14.76
C GLY A 80 -17.29 8.64 16.23
N SER A 81 -18.27 9.11 16.99
CA SER A 81 -18.23 9.26 18.44
C SER A 81 -19.23 8.31 19.13
N PRO A 82 -19.15 8.11 20.45
CA PRO A 82 -20.13 7.27 21.14
C PRO A 82 -21.60 7.67 20.90
N ASP A 83 -21.86 8.95 20.65
CA ASP A 83 -23.21 9.46 20.40
C ASP A 83 -23.67 9.31 18.97
N ASN A 84 -22.75 9.29 18.01
CA ASN A 84 -23.06 9.15 16.59
C ASN A 84 -21.93 8.43 15.86
N PHE A 85 -22.07 7.13 15.70
CA PHE A 85 -21.09 6.28 15.04
C PHE A 85 -21.74 5.36 14.01
N ARG A 86 -20.90 4.84 13.13
CA ARG A 86 -21.26 3.78 12.20
C ARG A 86 -20.16 2.74 12.16
N SER A 87 -20.55 1.46 12.14
CA SER A 87 -19.65 0.33 12.03
C SER A 87 -19.97 -0.52 10.80
N GLU A 88 -18.94 -1.07 10.17
CA GLU A 88 -19.04 -1.99 9.04
C GLU A 88 -17.98 -3.09 9.19
N GLU A 89 -18.33 -4.32 8.81
CA GLU A 89 -17.37 -5.41 8.67
C GLU A 89 -16.66 -5.32 7.33
N LEU A 90 -15.33 -5.25 7.36
CA LEU A 90 -14.48 -5.13 6.19
C LEU A 90 -13.46 -6.26 6.12
N ILE A 91 -13.17 -6.71 4.91
CA ILE A 91 -12.10 -7.67 4.66
C ILE A 91 -10.80 -6.89 4.47
N PHE A 92 -9.76 -7.34 5.18
CA PHE A 92 -8.40 -6.83 5.08
C PHE A 92 -7.49 -7.92 4.56
N ASP A 93 -6.70 -7.62 3.53
CA ASP A 93 -5.58 -8.44 3.13
C ASP A 93 -4.34 -8.07 3.95
N ILE A 94 -3.65 -9.08 4.49
CA ILE A 94 -2.48 -8.89 5.35
C ILE A 94 -1.23 -8.89 4.48
N VAL A 95 -0.47 -7.81 4.55
CA VAL A 95 0.76 -7.64 3.77
C VAL A 95 2.00 -7.78 4.65
N PRO A 96 3.05 -8.48 4.17
CA PRO A 96 4.26 -8.76 4.96
C PRO A 96 5.22 -7.57 5.07
N PHE A 97 4.83 -6.40 4.56
CA PHE A 97 5.69 -5.22 4.54
C PHE A 97 5.62 -4.43 5.83
N ARG A 98 6.70 -3.72 6.11
CA ARG A 98 6.73 -2.64 7.10
C ARG A 98 6.22 -1.36 6.47
N SER A 99 5.43 -0.59 7.22
CA SER A 99 4.91 0.71 6.80
C SER A 99 4.81 1.65 7.98
N GLY A 100 4.85 2.94 7.72
CA GLY A 100 4.48 3.96 8.69
C GLY A 100 2.99 3.94 9.04
N TYR A 101 2.16 3.36 8.17
CA TYR A 101 0.73 3.20 8.40
C TYR A 101 0.41 1.91 9.17
N HIS A 102 -0.66 1.91 9.94
CA HIS A 102 -1.20 0.70 10.58
C HIS A 102 -2.06 -0.11 9.61
N ALA A 103 -2.83 0.56 8.79
CA ALA A 103 -3.72 -0.03 7.79
C ALA A 103 -3.95 0.95 6.62
N LEU A 104 -4.50 0.43 5.53
CA LEU A 104 -4.99 1.20 4.39
C LEU A 104 -6.44 0.82 4.13
N LEU A 105 -7.31 1.80 3.98
CA LEU A 105 -8.70 1.62 3.61
C LEU A 105 -8.92 2.11 2.17
N GLY A 106 -9.34 1.20 1.32
CA GLY A 106 -9.56 1.45 -0.10
C GLY A 106 -11.02 1.77 -0.45
N ARG A 107 -11.31 1.82 -1.76
CA ARG A 107 -12.62 2.18 -2.31
C ARG A 107 -13.78 1.32 -1.80
N THR A 108 -13.51 0.04 -1.50
CA THR A 108 -14.53 -0.86 -0.95
C THR A 108 -15.05 -0.39 0.40
N THR A 109 -14.18 0.17 1.24
CA THR A 109 -14.57 0.80 2.51
C THR A 109 -15.47 2.01 2.27
N PHE A 110 -15.09 2.89 1.34
CA PHE A 110 -15.86 4.11 1.09
C PHE A 110 -17.24 3.80 0.55
N ALA A 111 -17.36 2.79 -0.31
CA ALA A 111 -18.65 2.31 -0.78
C ALA A 111 -19.51 1.75 0.36
N ARG A 112 -18.94 0.93 1.25
CA ARG A 112 -19.67 0.35 2.40
C ARG A 112 -20.17 1.42 3.37
N PHE A 113 -19.38 2.42 3.64
CA PHE A 113 -19.74 3.54 4.53
C PHE A 113 -20.55 4.65 3.84
N ASN A 114 -20.77 4.59 2.51
CA ASN A 114 -21.26 5.72 1.71
C ASN A 114 -20.47 6.99 2.02
N ALA A 115 -19.15 6.86 2.06
CA ALA A 115 -18.25 7.89 2.55
C ALA A 115 -17.85 8.87 1.45
N VAL A 116 -17.75 10.15 1.80
CA VAL A 116 -17.21 11.21 0.95
C VAL A 116 -15.87 11.66 1.54
N LEU A 117 -14.81 11.52 0.73
CA LEU A 117 -13.48 11.98 1.10
C LEU A 117 -13.25 13.37 0.54
N HIS A 118 -12.66 14.22 1.35
CA HIS A 118 -12.24 15.56 0.96
C HIS A 118 -10.76 15.75 1.31
N TYR A 119 -9.89 15.46 0.36
CA TYR A 119 -8.43 15.50 0.56
C TYR A 119 -7.91 16.91 0.87
N ALA A 120 -8.42 17.95 0.21
CA ALA A 120 -7.95 19.31 0.47
C ALA A 120 -8.26 19.80 1.89
N TYR A 121 -9.34 19.34 2.52
CA TYR A 121 -9.69 19.68 3.90
C TYR A 121 -9.37 18.55 4.88
N LEU A 122 -8.78 17.47 4.42
CA LEU A 122 -8.48 16.26 5.20
C LEU A 122 -9.67 15.79 6.04
N LYS A 123 -10.81 15.58 5.39
CA LYS A 123 -12.06 15.19 6.04
C LYS A 123 -12.67 13.97 5.38
N LEU A 124 -13.29 13.15 6.21
CA LEU A 124 -14.17 12.07 5.80
C LEU A 124 -15.58 12.39 6.32
N LYS A 125 -16.59 12.31 5.46
CA LYS A 125 -17.99 12.44 5.84
C LYS A 125 -18.73 11.14 5.55
N ILE A 126 -19.50 10.68 6.53
CA ILE A 126 -20.25 9.43 6.50
C ILE A 126 -21.67 9.70 6.99
N PRO A 127 -22.73 9.17 6.33
CA PRO A 127 -24.07 9.21 6.89
C PRO A 127 -24.13 8.35 8.16
N GLY A 128 -24.53 8.93 9.25
CA GLY A 128 -24.71 8.26 10.53
C GLY A 128 -26.17 8.26 10.98
N PRO A 129 -26.52 7.52 12.04
CA PRO A 129 -27.90 7.39 12.54
C PRO A 129 -28.45 8.70 13.13
N ARG A 130 -27.59 9.62 13.53
CA ARG A 130 -27.95 10.93 14.07
C ARG A 130 -27.46 12.10 13.21
N GLY A 131 -27.39 11.90 11.90
CA GLY A 131 -26.87 12.88 10.94
C GLY A 131 -25.47 12.57 10.46
N VAL A 132 -24.85 13.52 9.76
CA VAL A 132 -23.53 13.31 9.14
C VAL A 132 -22.43 13.22 10.18
N ILE A 133 -21.71 12.12 10.17
CA ILE A 133 -20.46 11.94 10.93
C ILE A 133 -19.35 12.63 10.13
N THR A 134 -18.62 13.54 10.74
CA THR A 134 -17.44 14.18 10.15
C THR A 134 -16.20 13.78 10.95
N VAL A 135 -15.29 13.08 10.26
CA VAL A 135 -13.98 12.70 10.83
C VAL A 135 -12.91 13.60 10.23
N ASN A 136 -12.11 14.24 11.09
CA ASN A 136 -11.06 15.15 10.66
C ASN A 136 -9.71 14.44 10.69
N GLY A 137 -8.94 14.57 9.61
CA GLY A 137 -7.55 14.18 9.56
C GLY A 137 -6.65 15.22 10.25
N ASN A 138 -5.44 14.81 10.54
CA ASN A 138 -4.41 15.67 11.15
C ASN A 138 -3.25 15.81 10.16
N THR A 139 -3.02 17.04 9.67
CA THR A 139 -1.98 17.34 8.66
C THR A 139 -0.58 16.99 9.12
N GLU A 140 -0.24 17.31 10.37
CA GLU A 140 1.08 17.03 10.92
C GLU A 140 1.35 15.52 11.00
N ARG A 141 0.34 14.76 11.46
CA ARG A 141 0.41 13.30 11.51
C ARG A 141 0.53 12.71 10.11
N SER A 142 -0.21 13.23 9.13
CA SER A 142 -0.15 12.80 7.74
C SER A 142 1.26 12.93 7.18
N LEU A 143 1.85 14.13 7.29
CA LEU A 143 3.20 14.41 6.80
C LEU A 143 4.27 13.54 7.47
N ARG A 144 4.24 13.43 8.80
CA ARG A 144 5.20 12.57 9.54
C ARG A 144 5.08 11.09 9.15
N THR A 145 3.85 10.62 8.88
CA THR A 145 3.64 9.21 8.49
C THR A 145 4.11 8.96 7.06
N GLU A 146 3.92 9.93 6.16
CA GLU A 146 4.45 9.86 4.79
C GLU A 146 5.97 9.84 4.77
N GLU A 147 6.63 10.75 5.51
CA GLU A 147 8.09 10.79 5.64
C GLU A 147 8.66 9.46 6.18
N HIS A 148 8.04 8.93 7.23
CA HIS A 148 8.46 7.64 7.80
C HIS A 148 8.27 6.48 6.79
N THR A 149 7.16 6.47 6.07
CA THR A 149 6.87 5.44 5.04
C THR A 149 7.88 5.52 3.89
N ALA A 150 8.20 6.74 3.43
CA ALA A 150 9.20 6.96 2.39
C ALA A 150 10.59 6.47 2.84
N GLY A 151 10.97 6.72 4.09
CA GLY A 151 12.21 6.20 4.68
C GLY A 151 12.28 4.68 4.65
N LEU A 152 11.23 4.00 5.10
CA LEU A 152 11.16 2.52 5.08
C LEU A 152 11.22 1.95 3.66
N ALA A 153 10.59 2.60 2.68
CA ALA A 153 10.64 2.19 1.28
C ALA A 153 12.07 2.32 0.71
N ALA A 154 12.76 3.41 1.02
CA ALA A 154 14.15 3.62 0.60
C ALA A 154 15.10 2.59 1.20
N GLU A 155 14.95 2.24 2.48
CA GLU A 155 15.72 1.17 3.13
C GLU A 155 15.50 -0.19 2.46
N ALA A 156 14.25 -0.52 2.13
CA ALA A 156 13.90 -1.76 1.45
C ALA A 156 14.51 -1.84 0.05
N GLN A 157 14.50 -0.75 -0.72
CA GLN A 157 15.14 -0.67 -2.04
C GLN A 157 16.66 -0.84 -1.95
N ASN A 158 17.30 -0.18 -0.99
CA ASN A 158 18.74 -0.29 -0.79
C ASN A 158 19.17 -1.71 -0.39
N SER A 159 18.39 -2.41 0.41
CA SER A 159 18.67 -3.79 0.79
C SER A 159 18.54 -4.75 -0.40
N LEU A 160 17.56 -4.58 -1.27
CA LEU A 160 17.41 -5.36 -2.51
C LEU A 160 18.56 -5.11 -3.48
N SER A 161 18.99 -3.85 -3.66
CA SER A 161 20.11 -3.49 -4.53
C SER A 161 21.42 -4.12 -4.06
N ARG A 162 21.65 -4.17 -2.74
CA ARG A 162 22.85 -4.82 -2.16
C ARG A 162 22.83 -6.34 -2.36
N GLN A 163 21.69 -6.98 -2.29
CA GLN A 163 21.57 -8.42 -2.56
C GLN A 163 21.82 -8.76 -4.02
N SER A 164 21.32 -7.95 -4.95
CA SER A 164 21.56 -8.15 -6.38
C SER A 164 23.02 -7.93 -6.80
N THR A 165 23.73 -6.99 -6.19
CA THR A 165 25.16 -6.79 -6.43
C THR A 165 26.02 -7.89 -5.79
N SER A 166 25.63 -8.43 -4.65
CA SER A 166 26.34 -9.55 -4.01
C SER A 166 26.22 -10.85 -4.81
N SER A 167 25.05 -11.12 -5.42
CA SER A 167 24.86 -12.33 -6.24
C SER A 167 25.55 -12.25 -7.61
N ALA A 168 25.74 -11.05 -8.17
CA ALA A 168 26.44 -10.84 -9.42
C ALA A 168 27.97 -11.05 -9.29
N PHE A 169 28.52 -10.96 -8.10
CA PHE A 169 29.96 -11.17 -7.84
C PHE A 169 30.35 -12.63 -7.53
N GLN A 170 29.38 -13.55 -7.41
CA GLN A 170 29.63 -14.95 -7.04
C GLN A 170 29.62 -15.95 -8.19
N ASP A 171 29.48 -15.50 -9.46
CA ASP A 171 29.55 -16.40 -10.60
C ASP A 171 30.70 -15.99 -11.56
N PRO A 172 31.89 -16.64 -11.43
CA PRO A 172 33.03 -16.36 -12.30
C PRO A 172 32.82 -16.79 -13.77
N ASP A 173 31.82 -17.60 -14.05
CA ASP A 173 31.57 -18.11 -15.41
C ASP A 173 30.76 -17.17 -16.30
N THR A 174 30.04 -16.21 -15.73
CA THR A 174 29.27 -15.23 -16.50
C THR A 174 30.19 -14.28 -17.29
N PHE A 175 31.42 -14.07 -16.85
CA PHE A 175 32.41 -13.22 -17.54
C PHE A 175 33.08 -13.87 -18.76
N LYS A 176 33.07 -15.20 -18.86
CA LYS A 176 33.64 -15.92 -20.01
C LYS A 176 32.68 -15.98 -21.20
N ARG A 177 31.39 -15.93 -20.98
CA ARG A 177 30.37 -16.02 -22.05
C ARG A 177 30.21 -14.73 -22.86
N ALA A 178 30.53 -13.57 -22.33
CA ALA A 178 30.45 -12.29 -23.02
C ALA A 178 31.61 -12.04 -24.01
N ARG A 179 32.72 -12.80 -23.92
CA ARG A 179 33.88 -12.66 -24.83
C ARG A 179 33.81 -13.51 -26.08
N SER A 180 32.86 -14.43 -26.21
CA SER A 180 32.75 -15.33 -27.38
C SER A 180 31.71 -14.87 -28.44
N ILE A 181 31.02 -13.74 -28.22
CA ILE A 181 30.02 -13.23 -29.19
C ILE A 181 30.58 -12.08 -30.06
N GLY A 182 31.86 -11.79 -29.96
CA GLY A 182 32.52 -10.76 -30.73
C GLY A 182 33.40 -11.30 -31.88
N ASN A 183 32.88 -12.12 -32.75
CA ASN A 183 33.39 -12.32 -34.12
C ASN A 183 32.48 -13.29 -34.91
N SER A 184 31.45 -12.74 -35.53
CA SER A 184 30.83 -13.36 -36.72
C SER A 184 30.27 -12.23 -37.58
N THR A 185 31.10 -11.88 -38.56
CA THR A 185 30.74 -11.10 -39.74
C THR A 185 29.67 -11.84 -40.54
N ALA A 186 28.49 -11.27 -40.67
CA ALA A 186 27.59 -11.50 -41.79
C ALA A 186 26.50 -10.43 -41.87
N TRP A 187 26.90 -9.27 -42.35
CA TRP A 187 25.98 -8.36 -43.00
C TRP A 187 26.35 -8.35 -44.49
N ARG A 188 25.70 -9.18 -45.31
CA ARG A 188 25.54 -8.99 -46.73
C ARG A 188 24.22 -9.53 -47.23
N ASP A 189 23.57 -8.66 -48.04
CA ASP A 189 22.52 -8.94 -49.01
C ASP A 189 21.10 -9.24 -48.48
N LEU A 190 20.30 -8.18 -48.50
CA LEU A 190 18.92 -8.21 -49.01
C LEU A 190 18.54 -6.80 -49.47
N SER A 191 19.14 -6.37 -50.59
CA SER A 191 18.56 -5.38 -51.50
C SER A 191 18.34 -6.04 -52.83
N SER A 192 17.09 -6.10 -53.25
CA SER A 192 16.56 -6.37 -54.58
C SER A 192 15.44 -7.44 -54.54
N HIS A 193 14.21 -6.98 -54.58
CA HIS A 193 13.31 -7.26 -55.69
C HIS A 193 12.01 -6.51 -55.45
N SER A 194 11.96 -5.36 -56.15
CA SER A 194 10.71 -4.70 -56.55
C SER A 194 10.30 -5.27 -57.89
N ASN A 195 8.98 -5.24 -58.19
CA ASN A 195 8.27 -5.52 -59.43
C ASN A 195 7.74 -6.96 -59.65
N ALA A 196 6.49 -7.13 -59.48
CA ALA A 196 5.41 -7.32 -60.47
C ALA A 196 4.08 -7.38 -59.74
#